data_c2608ab847fe8ce32f36853772984c13
#
_entry.id   c2608ab847fe8ce32f36853772984c13
#
_cell.length_a   1.000
_cell.length_b   1.000
_cell.length_c   1.000
_cell.angle_alpha   90.00
_cell.angle_beta   90.00
_cell.angle_gamma   90.00
#
_symmetry.space_group_name_H-M   'P 1'
#
loop_
_entity.id
_entity.type
_entity.pdbx_description
1 polymer ?
#
loop_
_entity_poly.entity_id
_entity_poly.type
_entity_poly.pdbx_seq_one_letter_code
_entity_poly.pdbx_strand_id
1 'polypeptide(L)'
;DGDAVQSWVEKLESASDTTDAIKEMVLPILQDFKPDLIINSAGQDNHYTDPITNMNFSAQGYAELTALLKPDIAVLEGGYSIEGALPYVNVGIVLAMAGLDYSYVKEPDYDPAKIRQSPEVGESIRQVGDRILSYWQQRQHIQEQIQSKGEIFERRREIFYDTDGIAETQTEKVKACRECGGAWQIDSSSDRGQHILAVHIPVSACES
;
A
#
# COMPACT_ATOMS: atom_id res chain seq x y z
N ASP A 1 7.88 8.02 -2.54
CA ASP A 1 8.96 7.17 -2.00
C ASP A 1 8.38 5.78 -1.74
N GLY A 2 8.52 4.85 -2.72
CA GLY A 2 7.90 3.53 -2.68
C GLY A 2 8.32 2.73 -1.44
N ASP A 3 9.55 2.92 -0.97
CA ASP A 3 10.10 2.23 0.20
C ASP A 3 9.44 2.70 1.50
N ALA A 4 8.97 3.94 1.57
CA ALA A 4 8.23 4.43 2.72
C ALA A 4 6.81 3.81 2.78
N VAL A 5 6.16 3.62 1.63
CA VAL A 5 4.84 2.98 1.56
C VAL A 5 4.97 1.48 1.86
N GLN A 6 5.97 0.80 1.32
CA GLN A 6 6.21 -0.61 1.60
C GLN A 6 6.58 -0.85 3.06
N SER A 7 7.50 -0.06 3.62
CA SER A 7 7.84 -0.08 5.04
C SER A 7 6.65 0.26 5.96
N TRP A 8 5.68 1.00 5.47
CA TRP A 8 4.47 1.32 6.21
C TRP A 8 3.47 0.16 6.22
N VAL A 9 3.26 -0.51 5.08
CA VAL A 9 2.42 -1.71 5.00
C VAL A 9 2.95 -2.82 5.92
N GLU A 10 4.25 -3.01 5.98
CA GLU A 10 4.91 -3.98 6.86
C GLU A 10 4.74 -3.68 8.37
N LYS A 11 4.37 -2.45 8.73
CA LYS A 11 4.16 -2.02 10.13
C LYS A 11 2.71 -2.00 10.57
N LEU A 12 1.75 -2.27 9.68
CA LEU A 12 0.33 -2.36 10.00
C LEU A 12 0.01 -3.73 10.62
N GLU A 13 0.37 -3.93 11.87
CA GLU A 13 0.26 -5.23 12.54
C GLU A 13 -1.08 -5.50 13.24
N SER A 14 -2.01 -4.53 13.31
CA SER A 14 -3.32 -4.76 13.92
C SER A 14 -4.47 -3.99 13.24
N ALA A 15 -5.69 -4.55 13.34
CA ALA A 15 -6.87 -3.97 12.72
C ALA A 15 -7.25 -2.59 13.29
N SER A 16 -7.07 -2.33 14.59
CA SER A 16 -7.46 -1.06 15.21
C SER A 16 -6.62 0.10 14.71
N ASP A 17 -5.31 -0.08 14.63
CA ASP A 17 -4.41 0.99 14.21
C ASP A 17 -4.39 1.16 12.69
N THR A 18 -4.67 0.10 11.93
CA THR A 18 -4.94 0.21 10.50
C THR A 18 -6.17 1.07 10.24
N THR A 19 -7.22 0.87 11.00
CA THR A 19 -8.45 1.66 10.90
C THR A 19 -8.17 3.13 11.19
N ASP A 20 -7.37 3.43 12.21
CA ASP A 20 -6.97 4.80 12.55
C ASP A 20 -6.05 5.40 11.48
N ALA A 21 -5.08 4.66 10.98
CA ALA A 21 -4.23 5.10 9.87
C ALA A 21 -5.04 5.38 8.58
N ILE A 22 -6.04 4.57 8.28
CA ILE A 22 -6.96 4.83 7.16
C ILE A 22 -7.73 6.13 7.39
N LYS A 23 -8.31 6.34 8.58
CA LYS A 23 -9.07 7.53 8.92
C LYS A 23 -8.22 8.81 8.90
N GLU A 24 -7.03 8.73 9.48
CA GLU A 24 -6.19 9.90 9.69
C GLU A 24 -5.33 10.25 8.46
N MET A 25 -5.00 9.29 7.60
CA MET A 25 -4.11 9.49 6.47
C MET A 25 -4.79 9.22 5.12
N VAL A 26 -5.33 8.02 4.91
CA VAL A 26 -5.81 7.61 3.59
C VAL A 26 -7.08 8.35 3.19
N LEU A 27 -8.06 8.48 4.09
CA LEU A 27 -9.30 9.18 3.79
C LEU A 27 -9.11 10.67 3.47
N PRO A 28 -8.29 11.45 4.18
CA PRO A 28 -7.97 12.82 3.78
C PRO A 28 -7.34 12.93 2.38
N ILE A 29 -6.45 11.99 2.03
CA ILE A 29 -5.85 11.94 0.70
C ILE A 29 -6.91 11.62 -0.36
N LEU A 30 -7.76 10.62 -0.14
CA LEU A 30 -8.84 10.27 -1.06
C LEU A 30 -9.85 11.40 -1.26
N GLN A 31 -10.20 12.13 -0.18
CA GLN A 31 -11.09 13.27 -0.24
C GLN A 31 -10.54 14.43 -1.08
N ASP A 32 -9.24 14.65 -1.03
CA ASP A 32 -8.56 15.67 -1.82
C ASP A 32 -8.30 15.21 -3.27
N PHE A 33 -7.89 13.96 -3.46
CA PHE A 33 -7.63 13.37 -4.78
C PHE A 33 -8.89 13.17 -5.62
N LYS A 34 -10.01 12.80 -4.97
CA LYS A 34 -11.32 12.57 -5.59
C LYS A 34 -11.26 11.60 -6.76
N PRO A 35 -10.89 10.34 -6.53
CA PRO A 35 -10.85 9.35 -7.60
C PRO A 35 -12.24 9.10 -8.18
N ASP A 36 -12.31 8.78 -9.48
CA ASP A 36 -13.56 8.39 -10.14
C ASP A 36 -13.95 6.95 -9.80
N LEU A 37 -13.00 6.14 -9.38
CA LEU A 37 -13.19 4.71 -9.05
C LEU A 37 -12.22 4.30 -7.96
N ILE A 38 -12.72 3.59 -6.95
CA ILE A 38 -11.93 2.98 -5.89
C ILE A 38 -11.99 1.47 -6.04
N ILE A 39 -10.84 0.84 -6.26
CA ILE A 39 -10.71 -0.62 -6.32
C ILE A 39 -9.93 -1.07 -5.10
N ASN A 40 -10.51 -1.97 -4.31
CA ASN A 40 -9.85 -2.63 -3.19
C ASN A 40 -9.27 -3.97 -3.64
N SER A 41 -7.95 -4.08 -3.63
CA SER A 41 -7.21 -5.34 -3.75
C SER A 41 -7.26 -6.02 -2.39
N ALA A 42 -8.31 -6.80 -2.16
CA ALA A 42 -8.70 -7.32 -0.85
C ALA A 42 -7.98 -8.64 -0.53
N GLY A 43 -6.66 -8.58 -0.38
CA GLY A 43 -5.86 -9.70 0.11
C GLY A 43 -6.23 -10.02 1.57
N GLN A 44 -6.43 -11.30 1.88
CA GLN A 44 -6.89 -11.78 3.18
C GLN A 44 -5.80 -12.48 3.99
N ASP A 45 -4.60 -12.55 3.44
CA ASP A 45 -3.41 -13.12 4.06
C ASP A 45 -2.87 -12.30 5.25
N ASN A 46 -3.37 -11.09 5.45
CA ASN A 46 -3.10 -10.31 6.66
C ASN A 46 -3.91 -10.75 7.90
N HIS A 47 -4.77 -11.77 7.76
CA HIS A 47 -5.55 -12.29 8.89
C HIS A 47 -4.63 -13.02 9.88
N TYR A 48 -4.87 -12.85 11.21
CA TYR A 48 -4.01 -13.40 12.27
C TYR A 48 -3.92 -14.94 12.29
N THR A 49 -4.79 -15.65 11.56
CA THR A 49 -4.73 -17.11 11.39
C THR A 49 -4.05 -17.53 10.08
N ASP A 50 -3.59 -16.58 9.27
CA ASP A 50 -2.95 -16.90 8.00
C ASP A 50 -1.59 -17.56 8.24
N PRO A 51 -1.27 -18.66 7.54
CA PRO A 51 -0.03 -19.39 7.75
C PRO A 51 1.20 -18.73 7.09
N ILE A 52 1.01 -17.71 6.24
CA ILE A 52 2.10 -17.14 5.43
C ILE A 52 2.57 -15.80 5.99
N THR A 53 1.67 -15.00 6.55
CA THR A 53 2.03 -13.67 7.07
C THR A 53 1.96 -13.62 8.60
N ASN A 54 2.57 -12.57 9.18
CA ASN A 54 2.56 -12.30 10.62
C ASN A 54 1.71 -11.07 10.97
N MET A 55 0.71 -10.76 10.16
CA MET A 55 -0.20 -9.64 10.43
C MET A 55 -1.39 -10.09 11.29
N ASN A 56 -2.04 -9.14 11.97
CA ASN A 56 -3.05 -9.44 12.99
C ASN A 56 -4.40 -8.80 12.68
N PHE A 57 -4.85 -8.93 11.42
CA PHE A 57 -6.20 -8.52 11.06
C PHE A 57 -7.24 -9.56 11.48
N SER A 58 -8.44 -9.09 11.82
CA SER A 58 -9.63 -9.92 12.04
C SER A 58 -10.62 -9.75 10.88
N ALA A 59 -11.59 -10.64 10.77
CA ALA A 59 -12.70 -10.48 9.82
C ALA A 59 -13.46 -9.16 10.03
N GLN A 60 -13.63 -8.75 11.29
CA GLN A 60 -14.21 -7.46 11.63
C GLN A 60 -13.37 -6.28 11.11
N GLY A 61 -12.04 -6.35 11.26
CA GLY A 61 -11.14 -5.33 10.76
C GLY A 61 -11.21 -5.16 9.23
N TYR A 62 -11.33 -6.25 8.48
CA TYR A 62 -11.54 -6.19 7.03
C TYR A 62 -12.88 -5.54 6.65
N ALA A 63 -13.95 -5.84 7.39
CA ALA A 63 -15.24 -5.21 7.17
C ALA A 63 -15.21 -3.71 7.47
N GLU A 64 -14.57 -3.30 8.58
CA GLU A 64 -14.38 -1.88 8.93
C GLU A 64 -13.55 -1.15 7.88
N LEU A 65 -12.43 -1.73 7.45
CA LEU A 65 -11.59 -1.18 6.39
C LEU A 65 -12.41 -0.94 5.11
N THR A 66 -13.19 -1.94 4.70
CA THR A 66 -14.05 -1.84 3.52
C THR A 66 -15.12 -0.76 3.68
N ALA A 67 -15.76 -0.69 4.85
CA ALA A 67 -16.78 0.33 5.14
C ALA A 67 -16.21 1.76 5.14
N LEU A 68 -14.96 1.93 5.54
CA LEU A 68 -14.26 3.23 5.52
C LEU A 68 -13.85 3.64 4.11
N LEU A 69 -13.26 2.74 3.35
CA LEU A 69 -12.79 3.01 1.98
C LEU A 69 -13.93 3.15 0.98
N LYS A 70 -15.06 2.47 1.21
CA LYS A 70 -16.23 2.43 0.32
C LYS A 70 -15.84 2.13 -1.13
N PRO A 71 -15.14 1.02 -1.39
CA PRO A 71 -14.70 0.72 -2.74
C PRO A 71 -15.88 0.41 -3.67
N ASP A 72 -15.73 0.80 -4.93
CA ASP A 72 -16.69 0.43 -5.98
C ASP A 72 -16.53 -1.04 -6.38
N ILE A 73 -15.31 -1.54 -6.32
CA ILE A 73 -14.94 -2.92 -6.66
C ILE A 73 -13.99 -3.45 -5.57
N ALA A 74 -14.21 -4.68 -5.14
CA ALA A 74 -13.24 -5.44 -4.35
C ALA A 74 -12.85 -6.70 -5.11
N VAL A 75 -11.55 -6.90 -5.33
CA VAL A 75 -10.99 -8.12 -5.93
C VAL A 75 -10.31 -8.94 -4.85
N LEU A 76 -10.58 -10.25 -4.85
CA LEU A 76 -9.91 -11.17 -3.95
C LEU A 76 -8.49 -11.40 -4.44
N GLU A 77 -7.56 -11.40 -3.48
CA GLU A 77 -6.14 -11.65 -3.70
C GLU A 77 -5.67 -12.83 -2.82
N GLY A 78 -4.54 -12.73 -2.15
CA GLY A 78 -4.06 -13.72 -1.21
C GLY A 78 -5.03 -14.00 -0.05
N GLY A 79 -4.83 -15.10 0.62
CA GLY A 79 -5.62 -15.56 1.78
C GLY A 79 -5.62 -17.08 1.84
N TYR A 80 -4.88 -17.63 2.80
CA TYR A 80 -4.55 -19.06 2.83
C TYR A 80 -5.13 -19.76 4.07
N SER A 81 -5.77 -19.04 4.96
CA SER A 81 -6.54 -19.59 6.08
C SER A 81 -7.97 -19.90 5.64
N ILE A 82 -8.13 -21.03 4.93
CA ILE A 82 -9.37 -21.40 4.22
C ILE A 82 -10.56 -21.54 5.18
N GLU A 83 -10.36 -22.24 6.31
CA GLU A 83 -11.46 -22.50 7.27
C GLU A 83 -11.55 -21.39 8.34
N GLY A 84 -10.41 -20.83 8.73
CA GLY A 84 -10.32 -19.88 9.85
C GLY A 84 -10.64 -18.44 9.48
N ALA A 85 -10.39 -18.02 8.23
CA ALA A 85 -10.51 -16.63 7.83
C ALA A 85 -11.46 -16.40 6.65
N LEU A 86 -11.23 -17.06 5.51
CA LEU A 86 -11.86 -16.72 4.23
C LEU A 86 -13.39 -16.55 4.28
N PRO A 87 -14.19 -17.47 4.87
CA PRO A 87 -15.63 -17.32 4.89
C PRO A 87 -16.09 -16.06 5.62
N TYR A 88 -15.43 -15.75 6.73
CA TYR A 88 -15.79 -14.63 7.60
C TYR A 88 -15.35 -13.30 7.03
N VAL A 89 -14.14 -13.22 6.52
CA VAL A 89 -13.61 -12.01 5.85
C VAL A 89 -14.43 -11.69 4.61
N ASN A 90 -14.73 -12.69 3.76
CA ASN A 90 -15.55 -12.49 2.56
C ASN A 90 -16.95 -11.97 2.91
N VAL A 91 -17.60 -12.57 3.91
CA VAL A 91 -18.92 -12.10 4.37
C VAL A 91 -18.84 -10.68 4.90
N GLY A 92 -17.80 -10.37 5.71
CA GLY A 92 -17.59 -9.02 6.24
C GLY A 92 -17.43 -7.97 5.13
N ILE A 93 -16.60 -8.25 4.12
CA ILE A 93 -16.39 -7.36 2.98
C ILE A 93 -17.70 -7.14 2.20
N VAL A 94 -18.42 -8.23 1.88
CA VAL A 94 -19.68 -8.14 1.13
C VAL A 94 -20.73 -7.34 1.88
N LEU A 95 -20.90 -7.58 3.19
CA LEU A 95 -21.86 -6.83 4.01
C LEU A 95 -21.47 -5.35 4.09
N ALA A 96 -20.20 -5.04 4.29
CA ALA A 96 -19.71 -3.66 4.33
C ALA A 96 -19.94 -2.93 3.00
N MET A 97 -19.64 -3.55 1.87
CA MET A 97 -19.91 -2.98 0.54
C MET A 97 -21.40 -2.77 0.28
N ALA A 98 -22.25 -3.67 0.78
CA ALA A 98 -23.70 -3.55 0.67
C ALA A 98 -24.32 -2.54 1.65
N GLY A 99 -23.53 -1.95 2.57
CA GLY A 99 -24.03 -1.05 3.62
C GLY A 99 -24.88 -1.77 4.66
N LEU A 100 -24.70 -3.08 4.82
CA LEU A 100 -25.41 -3.92 5.78
C LEU A 100 -24.62 -4.03 7.09
N ASP A 101 -25.32 -4.44 8.16
CA ASP A 101 -24.71 -4.69 9.45
C ASP A 101 -23.75 -5.89 9.37
N TYR A 102 -22.48 -5.65 9.72
CA TYR A 102 -21.42 -6.66 9.79
C TYR A 102 -20.90 -6.88 11.23
N SER A 103 -21.54 -6.28 12.22
CA SER A 103 -21.09 -6.32 13.62
C SER A 103 -21.06 -7.72 14.24
N TYR A 104 -21.83 -8.65 13.68
CA TYR A 104 -21.92 -10.05 14.10
C TYR A 104 -20.90 -10.96 13.40
N VAL A 105 -20.18 -10.46 12.39
CA VAL A 105 -19.18 -11.25 11.67
C VAL A 105 -17.97 -11.46 12.55
N LYS A 106 -17.74 -12.69 12.95
CA LYS A 106 -16.58 -13.11 13.75
C LYS A 106 -16.13 -14.49 13.30
N GLU A 107 -14.85 -14.62 13.12
CA GLU A 107 -14.19 -15.90 12.89
C GLU A 107 -14.21 -16.78 14.14
N PRO A 108 -14.12 -18.13 14.00
CA PRO A 108 -13.90 -19.02 15.12
C PRO A 108 -12.62 -18.63 15.87
N ASP A 109 -12.62 -18.83 17.18
CA ASP A 109 -11.45 -18.55 18.02
C ASP A 109 -10.98 -17.09 18.02
N TYR A 110 -11.89 -16.16 17.69
CA TYR A 110 -11.62 -14.73 17.78
C TYR A 110 -11.13 -14.36 19.18
N ASP A 111 -9.93 -13.82 19.24
CA ASP A 111 -9.30 -13.36 20.49
C ASP A 111 -8.77 -11.93 20.31
N PRO A 112 -9.41 -10.93 20.95
CA PRO A 112 -8.96 -9.54 20.82
C PRO A 112 -7.55 -9.30 21.38
N ALA A 113 -7.02 -10.21 22.21
CA ALA A 113 -5.65 -10.09 22.67
C ALA A 113 -4.62 -10.36 21.58
N LYS A 114 -4.97 -11.21 20.60
CA LYS A 114 -4.08 -11.54 19.46
C LYS A 114 -3.95 -10.42 18.43
N ILE A 115 -4.96 -9.54 18.36
CA ILE A 115 -5.01 -8.43 17.41
C ILE A 115 -4.63 -7.09 18.04
N ARG A 116 -4.19 -7.11 19.30
CA ARG A 116 -3.82 -5.90 20.03
C ARG A 116 -2.41 -5.46 19.68
N GLN A 117 -2.29 -4.24 19.21
CA GLN A 117 -1.02 -3.63 18.86
C GLN A 117 -0.31 -3.03 20.07
N SER A 118 1.03 -2.97 20.02
CA SER A 118 1.79 -2.26 21.04
C SER A 118 1.75 -0.74 20.83
N PRO A 119 1.84 0.06 21.89
CA PRO A 119 1.87 1.52 21.79
C PRO A 119 3.04 2.05 20.91
N GLU A 120 4.16 1.35 20.91
CA GLU A 120 5.36 1.71 20.14
C GLU A 120 5.10 1.57 18.64
N VAL A 121 4.40 0.52 18.24
CA VAL A 121 4.02 0.31 16.83
C VAL A 121 3.00 1.37 16.41
N GLY A 122 1.98 1.65 17.23
CA GLY A 122 1.02 2.72 16.96
C GLY A 122 1.69 4.09 16.78
N GLU A 123 2.67 4.43 17.62
CA GLU A 123 3.44 5.67 17.46
C GLU A 123 4.24 5.68 16.15
N SER A 124 4.87 4.58 15.78
CA SER A 124 5.60 4.44 14.51
C SER A 124 4.68 4.65 13.30
N ILE A 125 3.46 4.10 13.35
CA ILE A 125 2.45 4.28 12.29
C ILE A 125 2.06 5.75 12.18
N ARG A 126 1.77 6.43 13.29
CA ARG A 126 1.44 7.87 13.28
C ARG A 126 2.55 8.70 12.65
N GLN A 127 3.81 8.48 13.05
CA GLN A 127 4.95 9.22 12.50
C GLN A 127 5.12 9.02 10.98
N VAL A 128 4.87 7.80 10.49
CA VAL A 128 4.88 7.51 9.05
C VAL A 128 3.70 8.19 8.36
N GLY A 129 2.50 8.14 8.95
CA GLY A 129 1.30 8.80 8.45
C GLY A 129 1.48 10.31 8.32
N ASP A 130 1.98 10.98 9.36
CA ASP A 130 2.25 12.42 9.36
C ASP A 130 3.22 12.82 8.25
N ARG A 131 4.27 12.01 8.04
CA ARG A 131 5.23 12.23 6.95
C ARG A 131 4.59 12.10 5.58
N ILE A 132 3.75 11.09 5.36
CA ILE A 132 3.02 10.88 4.09
C ILE A 132 2.07 12.04 3.84
N LEU A 133 1.29 12.47 4.84
CA LEU A 133 0.42 13.63 4.73
C LEU A 133 1.18 14.91 4.40
N SER A 134 2.33 15.12 5.04
CA SER A 134 3.19 16.26 4.73
C SER A 134 3.66 16.25 3.28
N TYR A 135 4.07 15.10 2.74
CA TYR A 135 4.42 14.98 1.32
C TYR A 135 3.23 15.23 0.40
N TRP A 136 2.06 14.71 0.76
CA TRP A 136 0.85 14.94 -0.01
C TRP A 136 0.48 16.43 -0.05
N GLN A 137 0.52 17.11 1.09
CA GLN A 137 0.22 18.54 1.19
C GLN A 137 1.21 19.40 0.39
N GLN A 138 2.47 19.00 0.33
CA GLN A 138 3.53 19.71 -0.38
C GLN A 138 3.70 19.27 -1.84
N ARG A 139 2.91 18.30 -2.33
CA ARG A 139 3.12 17.65 -3.64
C ARG A 139 3.22 18.62 -4.82
N GLN A 140 2.38 19.66 -4.84
CA GLN A 140 2.41 20.67 -5.92
C GLN A 140 3.71 21.48 -5.87
N HIS A 141 4.08 21.95 -4.71
CA HIS A 141 5.34 22.69 -4.53
C HIS A 141 6.57 21.84 -4.86
N ILE A 142 6.58 20.58 -4.44
CA ILE A 142 7.65 19.64 -4.78
C ILE A 142 7.69 19.42 -6.31
N GLN A 143 6.54 19.24 -6.95
CA GLN A 143 6.45 19.09 -8.41
C GLN A 143 6.98 20.33 -9.13
N GLU A 144 6.59 21.54 -8.71
CA GLU A 144 7.10 22.79 -9.29
C GLU A 144 8.61 22.94 -9.13
N GLN A 145 9.16 22.59 -7.95
CA GLN A 145 10.60 22.62 -7.72
C GLN A 145 11.34 21.64 -8.62
N ILE A 146 10.87 20.40 -8.73
CA ILE A 146 11.45 19.37 -9.58
C ILE A 146 11.42 19.79 -11.04
N GLN A 147 10.27 20.24 -11.53
CA GLN A 147 10.11 20.69 -12.91
C GLN A 147 10.92 21.95 -13.23
N SER A 148 11.10 22.86 -12.25
CA SER A 148 11.85 24.11 -12.47
C SER A 148 13.34 23.85 -12.67
N LYS A 149 13.87 22.81 -12.10
CA LYS A 149 15.30 22.49 -12.16
C LYS A 149 15.69 21.76 -13.45
N GLY A 150 14.74 21.02 -14.08
CA GLY A 150 15.02 20.21 -15.26
C GLY A 150 16.10 19.14 -15.04
N GLU A 151 16.29 18.75 -13.76
CA GLU A 151 17.35 17.85 -13.36
C GLU A 151 16.97 16.39 -13.58
N ILE A 152 17.96 15.55 -13.77
CA ILE A 152 17.83 14.11 -13.71
C ILE A 152 18.00 13.70 -12.24
N PHE A 153 16.97 13.05 -11.69
CA PHE A 153 17.01 12.46 -10.38
C PHE A 153 17.45 11.01 -10.51
N GLU A 154 18.37 10.61 -9.65
CA GLU A 154 18.87 9.24 -9.61
C GLU A 154 18.68 8.68 -8.21
N ARG A 155 18.17 7.43 -8.12
CA ARG A 155 18.19 6.65 -6.88
C ARG A 155 18.66 5.23 -7.18
N ARG A 156 19.28 4.62 -6.18
CA ARG A 156 19.66 3.22 -6.20
C ARG A 156 18.85 2.45 -5.16
N ARG A 157 18.37 1.25 -5.55
CA ARG A 157 17.68 0.31 -4.66
C ARG A 157 18.36 -1.05 -4.74
N GLU A 158 18.26 -1.78 -3.63
CA GLU A 158 18.60 -3.19 -3.56
C GLU A 158 17.33 -3.94 -3.21
N ILE A 159 17.00 -4.95 -4.00
CA ILE A 159 15.80 -5.78 -3.85
C ILE A 159 16.27 -7.22 -3.70
N PHE A 160 15.75 -7.90 -2.70
CA PHE A 160 15.98 -9.32 -2.51
C PHE A 160 14.69 -10.09 -2.74
N TYR A 161 14.74 -11.04 -3.69
CA TYR A 161 13.66 -11.96 -3.98
C TYR A 161 13.93 -13.26 -3.24
N ASP A 162 13.25 -13.47 -2.14
CA ASP A 162 13.45 -14.60 -1.22
C ASP A 162 13.12 -15.95 -1.85
N THR A 163 12.07 -16.00 -2.70
CA THR A 163 11.63 -17.23 -3.38
C THR A 163 12.72 -17.83 -4.25
N ASP A 164 13.45 -17.00 -4.96
CA ASP A 164 14.49 -17.41 -5.90
C ASP A 164 15.92 -17.20 -5.37
N GLY A 165 16.04 -16.54 -4.21
CA GLY A 165 17.31 -16.16 -3.62
C GLY A 165 18.13 -15.25 -4.53
N ILE A 166 17.48 -14.27 -5.19
CA ILE A 166 18.11 -13.33 -6.13
C ILE A 166 18.24 -11.97 -5.47
N ALA A 167 19.45 -11.41 -5.47
CA ALA A 167 19.69 -10.03 -5.12
C ALA A 167 19.77 -9.18 -6.40
N GLU A 168 18.96 -8.14 -6.45
CA GLU A 168 18.87 -7.21 -7.59
C GLU A 168 19.29 -5.81 -7.15
N THR A 169 20.11 -5.15 -7.96
CA THR A 169 20.44 -3.74 -7.81
C THR A 169 19.79 -2.96 -8.94
N GLN A 170 18.96 -1.99 -8.60
CA GLN A 170 18.33 -1.08 -9.56
C GLN A 170 18.87 0.34 -9.41
N THR A 171 19.24 0.95 -10.54
CA THR A 171 19.49 2.37 -10.65
C THR A 171 18.37 3.01 -11.46
N GLU A 172 17.57 3.84 -10.82
CA GLU A 172 16.48 4.57 -11.45
C GLU A 172 16.90 6.00 -11.76
N LYS A 173 16.68 6.45 -13.00
CA LYS A 173 16.89 7.83 -13.42
C LYS A 173 15.58 8.41 -13.92
N VAL A 174 15.19 9.54 -13.38
CA VAL A 174 13.96 10.26 -13.76
C VAL A 174 14.34 11.62 -14.28
N LYS A 175 14.00 11.89 -15.54
CA LYS A 175 14.07 13.24 -16.15
C LYS A 175 12.69 13.89 -16.00
N ALA A 176 12.57 14.88 -15.13
CA ALA A 176 11.34 15.64 -15.02
C ALA A 176 11.23 16.68 -16.15
N CYS A 177 10.04 16.83 -16.70
CA CYS A 177 9.74 17.83 -17.72
C CYS A 177 8.48 18.63 -17.32
N ARG A 178 8.46 19.94 -17.64
CA ARG A 178 7.31 20.82 -17.36
C ARG A 178 6.12 20.55 -18.27
N GLU A 179 6.38 20.08 -19.49
CA GLU A 179 5.35 19.95 -20.52
C GLU A 179 4.72 18.57 -20.55
N CYS A 180 5.51 17.49 -20.37
CA CYS A 180 5.05 16.12 -20.56
C CYS A 180 5.20 15.21 -19.34
N GLY A 181 5.66 15.74 -18.19
CA GLY A 181 5.94 14.94 -16.99
C GLY A 181 7.30 14.22 -17.01
N GLY A 182 7.95 14.12 -18.18
CA GLY A 182 9.30 13.58 -18.33
C GLY A 182 9.36 12.11 -18.75
N ALA A 183 10.48 11.47 -18.44
CA ALA A 183 10.76 10.07 -18.76
C ALA A 183 11.54 9.42 -17.62
N TRP A 184 11.50 8.11 -17.54
CA TRP A 184 12.34 7.39 -16.58
C TRP A 184 13.06 6.21 -17.21
N GLN A 185 14.20 5.87 -16.64
CA GLN A 185 15.03 4.74 -16.99
C GLN A 185 15.31 3.92 -15.74
N ILE A 186 15.22 2.61 -15.84
CA ILE A 186 15.61 1.65 -14.81
C ILE A 186 16.70 0.78 -15.40
N ASP A 187 17.87 0.82 -14.79
CA ASP A 187 18.99 -0.06 -15.07
C ASP A 187 19.08 -1.07 -13.91
N SER A 188 18.83 -2.34 -14.22
CA SER A 188 18.74 -3.39 -13.22
C SER A 188 19.74 -4.50 -13.50
N SER A 189 20.44 -4.93 -12.48
CA SER A 189 21.36 -6.07 -12.53
C SER A 189 21.16 -7.00 -11.33
N SER A 190 21.26 -8.32 -11.58
CA SER A 190 21.18 -9.31 -10.52
C SER A 190 22.55 -9.91 -10.20
N ASP A 191 22.68 -10.47 -9.01
CA ASP A 191 23.84 -11.24 -8.56
C ASP A 191 24.05 -12.53 -9.38
N ARG A 192 23.07 -12.90 -10.23
CA ARG A 192 23.14 -14.03 -11.16
C ARG A 192 23.52 -13.64 -12.57
N GLY A 193 23.91 -12.39 -12.79
CA GLY A 193 24.41 -11.89 -14.06
C GLY A 193 23.34 -11.49 -15.08
N GLN A 194 22.05 -11.44 -14.70
CA GLN A 194 21.03 -10.85 -15.55
C GLN A 194 21.18 -9.32 -15.51
N HIS A 195 20.92 -8.69 -16.66
CA HIS A 195 20.89 -7.24 -16.79
C HIS A 195 19.71 -6.82 -17.65
N ILE A 196 18.94 -5.84 -17.19
CA ILE A 196 17.77 -5.28 -17.88
C ILE A 196 17.88 -3.76 -17.86
N LEU A 197 17.68 -3.15 -19.00
CA LEU A 197 17.49 -1.72 -19.15
C LEU A 197 16.07 -1.46 -19.63
N ALA A 198 15.25 -0.85 -18.78
CA ALA A 198 13.90 -0.42 -19.11
C ALA A 198 13.87 1.10 -19.25
N VAL A 199 13.23 1.60 -20.31
CA VAL A 199 13.02 3.03 -20.53
C VAL A 199 11.53 3.26 -20.75
N HIS A 200 10.95 4.15 -19.98
CA HIS A 200 9.57 4.58 -20.14
C HIS A 200 9.54 6.04 -20.64
N ILE A 201 8.91 6.21 -21.78
CA ILE A 201 8.66 7.52 -22.39
C ILE A 201 7.13 7.63 -22.54
N PRO A 202 6.47 8.64 -21.94
CA PRO A 202 5.04 8.85 -22.12
C PRO A 202 4.66 9.02 -23.59
N VAL A 203 3.48 8.54 -23.98
CA VAL A 203 2.97 8.73 -25.36
C VAL A 203 2.86 10.22 -25.71
N SER A 204 2.62 11.06 -24.69
CA SER A 204 2.56 12.53 -24.81
C SER A 204 3.91 13.21 -24.60
N ALA A 205 5.02 12.48 -24.69
CA ALA A 205 6.35 13.08 -24.51
C ALA A 205 6.59 14.22 -25.48
N CYS A 206 7.14 15.33 -24.99
CA CYS A 206 7.58 16.44 -25.81
C CYS A 206 8.96 16.14 -26.45
N GLU A 207 9.37 16.92 -27.41
CA GLU A 207 10.65 16.75 -28.11
C GLU A 207 11.87 17.31 -27.32
N SER A 208 11.65 17.82 -26.09
CA SER A 208 12.70 18.48 -25.26
C SER A 208 13.53 17.51 -24.44
#